data_d2c5ff88def6ea49602f5c730dd899e3
#
_entry.id   d2c5ff88def6ea49602f5c730dd899e3
#
_cell.length_a   1.000
_cell.length_b   1.000
_cell.length_c   1.000
_cell.angle_alpha   90.00
_cell.angle_beta   90.00
_cell.angle_gamma   90.00
#
_symmetry.space_group_name_H-M   'P 1'
#
loop_
_entity.id
_entity.type
_entity.pdbx_description
1 polymer ?
#
loop_
_entity_poly.entity_id
_entity_poly.type
_entity_poly.pdbx_seq_one_letter_code
_entity_poly.pdbx_strand_id
1 'polypeptide(L)'
;MRIIVLAAVLSVVAACAQVAPEPDRDVDDALIQALLPPASLGASLSLSQLVSGEFGDQKYTFHAEVEVTPERMAVVGLSSMGVPLFTLEQDSREVKVEALGGEIFPFNPRHILSDFQIAYWPEATLREKFQTVGLAVRDAPIQGAREILTADGEVLVK
;
A
#
# COMPACT_ATOMS: atom_id res chain seq x y z
N MET A 1 -38.25 62.94 11.90
CA MET A 1 -38.49 61.59 11.45
C MET A 1 -37.21 61.10 10.78
N ARG A 2 -36.30 60.43 11.54
CA ARG A 2 -34.98 59.97 11.05
C ARG A 2 -35.04 58.45 10.93
N ILE A 3 -34.94 57.98 9.70
CA ILE A 3 -34.92 56.55 9.37
C ILE A 3 -33.45 56.11 9.43
N ILE A 4 -33.15 55.27 10.40
CA ILE A 4 -31.82 54.61 10.51
C ILE A 4 -31.89 53.32 9.71
N VAL A 5 -31.17 53.26 8.60
CA VAL A 5 -30.99 52.02 7.81
C VAL A 5 -29.83 51.25 8.40
N LEU A 6 -30.14 50.10 9.02
CA LEU A 6 -29.14 49.19 9.56
C LEU A 6 -28.71 48.21 8.44
N ALA A 7 -27.51 48.41 7.89
CA ALA A 7 -26.92 47.50 6.93
C ALA A 7 -26.28 46.33 7.67
N ALA A 8 -26.93 45.17 7.57
CA ALA A 8 -26.35 43.90 8.07
C ALA A 8 -25.33 43.37 7.05
N VAL A 9 -24.04 43.43 7.41
CA VAL A 9 -22.98 42.82 6.64
C VAL A 9 -22.94 41.33 6.99
N LEU A 10 -23.41 40.49 6.05
CA LEU A 10 -23.35 39.04 6.14
C LEU A 10 -21.96 38.58 5.69
N SER A 11 -21.06 38.31 6.65
CA SER A 11 -19.73 37.75 6.37
C SER A 11 -19.88 36.24 6.09
N VAL A 12 -19.82 35.85 4.82
CA VAL A 12 -19.72 34.44 4.42
C VAL A 12 -18.29 33.97 4.67
N VAL A 13 -18.09 33.25 5.75
CA VAL A 13 -16.84 32.51 5.97
C VAL A 13 -16.87 31.28 5.07
N ALA A 14 -16.21 31.34 3.93
CA ALA A 14 -15.90 30.20 3.09
C ALA A 14 -14.88 29.32 3.84
N ALA A 15 -15.35 28.32 4.58
CA ALA A 15 -14.51 27.26 5.09
C ALA A 15 -14.07 26.44 3.88
N CYS A 16 -12.83 26.64 3.43
CA CYS A 16 -12.16 25.70 2.55
C CYS A 16 -11.96 24.41 3.36
N ALA A 17 -12.89 23.47 3.25
CA ALA A 17 -12.63 22.10 3.63
C ALA A 17 -11.51 21.62 2.71
N GLN A 18 -10.30 21.50 3.25
CA GLN A 18 -9.23 20.77 2.59
C GLN A 18 -9.67 19.32 2.56
N VAL A 19 -10.20 18.88 1.42
CA VAL A 19 -10.39 17.46 1.10
C VAL A 19 -8.97 16.90 1.10
N ALA A 20 -8.68 16.00 2.05
CA ALA A 20 -7.45 15.22 1.99
C ALA A 20 -7.39 14.57 0.59
N PRO A 21 -6.25 14.62 -0.11
CA PRO A 21 -6.15 13.97 -1.40
C PRO A 21 -6.53 12.50 -1.21
N GLU A 22 -7.55 12.05 -1.94
CA GLU A 22 -7.83 10.61 -2.04
C GLU A 22 -6.55 9.96 -2.58
N PRO A 23 -6.12 8.81 -2.01
CA PRO A 23 -5.00 8.06 -2.57
C PRO A 23 -5.27 7.86 -4.06
N ASP A 24 -4.26 8.17 -4.88
CA ASP A 24 -4.39 8.12 -6.34
C ASP A 24 -4.66 6.66 -6.75
N ARG A 25 -5.92 6.38 -7.09
CA ARG A 25 -6.37 5.02 -7.46
C ARG A 25 -5.56 4.44 -8.63
N ASP A 26 -5.09 5.31 -9.51
CA ASP A 26 -4.29 4.90 -10.66
C ASP A 26 -2.93 4.33 -10.22
N VAL A 27 -2.36 4.87 -9.14
CA VAL A 27 -1.09 4.39 -8.56
C VAL A 27 -1.28 3.08 -7.83
N ASP A 28 -2.33 2.97 -7.03
CA ASP A 28 -2.67 1.74 -6.32
C ASP A 28 -2.90 0.59 -7.29
N ASP A 29 -3.62 0.83 -8.38
CA ASP A 29 -3.83 -0.15 -9.44
C ASP A 29 -2.53 -0.50 -10.15
N ALA A 30 -1.63 0.46 -10.38
CA ALA A 30 -0.32 0.22 -10.99
C ALA A 30 0.56 -0.69 -10.12
N LEU A 31 0.60 -0.47 -8.81
CA LEU A 31 1.35 -1.33 -7.86
C LEU A 31 0.83 -2.77 -7.87
N ILE A 32 -0.49 -2.96 -7.91
CA ILE A 32 -1.09 -4.29 -8.00
C ILE A 32 -0.80 -4.95 -9.35
N GLN A 33 -0.83 -4.21 -10.46
CA GLN A 33 -0.47 -4.69 -11.78
C GLN A 33 1.02 -5.02 -11.92
N ALA A 34 1.87 -4.40 -11.10
CA ALA A 34 3.29 -4.64 -11.05
C ALA A 34 3.68 -5.87 -10.24
N LEU A 35 2.76 -6.59 -9.62
CA LEU A 35 3.06 -7.82 -8.90
C LEU A 35 3.84 -8.80 -9.78
N LEU A 36 4.92 -9.31 -9.22
CA LEU A 36 5.83 -10.26 -9.86
C LEU A 36 5.46 -11.70 -9.47
N PRO A 37 5.65 -12.68 -10.37
CA PRO A 37 5.48 -14.07 -9.99
C PRO A 37 6.48 -14.47 -8.89
N PRO A 38 6.09 -15.32 -7.92
CA PRO A 38 6.96 -15.72 -6.80
C PRO A 38 8.34 -16.24 -7.21
N ALA A 39 8.41 -17.00 -8.30
CA ALA A 39 9.67 -17.53 -8.86
C ALA A 39 10.71 -16.44 -9.15
N SER A 40 10.29 -15.20 -9.41
CA SER A 40 11.18 -14.10 -9.74
C SER A 40 12.01 -13.57 -8.55
N LEU A 41 11.70 -13.99 -7.32
CA LEU A 41 12.57 -13.78 -6.16
C LEU A 41 13.91 -14.49 -6.34
N GLY A 42 13.93 -15.63 -7.04
CA GLY A 42 15.15 -16.41 -7.28
C GLY A 42 15.58 -17.29 -6.11
N ALA A 43 14.86 -17.27 -5.00
CA ALA A 43 15.13 -18.04 -3.79
C ALA A 43 13.82 -18.34 -3.04
N SER A 44 13.86 -19.27 -2.09
CA SER A 44 12.78 -19.41 -1.11
C SER A 44 13.04 -18.48 0.07
N LEU A 45 11.97 -17.94 0.65
CA LEU A 45 12.00 -17.02 1.78
C LEU A 45 10.94 -17.45 2.81
N SER A 46 11.31 -17.45 4.08
CA SER A 46 10.36 -17.59 5.18
C SER A 46 10.73 -16.56 6.24
N LEU A 47 9.76 -15.75 6.65
CA LEU A 47 9.97 -14.72 7.66
C LEU A 47 8.71 -14.48 8.49
N SER A 48 8.92 -13.97 9.70
CA SER A 48 7.89 -13.47 10.60
C SER A 48 8.25 -12.03 10.96
N GLN A 49 7.33 -11.10 10.77
CA GLN A 49 7.58 -9.69 11.08
C GLN A 49 6.33 -8.97 11.59
N LEU A 50 6.56 -7.93 12.37
CA LEU A 50 5.52 -6.99 12.76
C LEU A 50 5.38 -5.94 11.67
N VAL A 51 4.18 -5.86 11.09
CA VAL A 51 3.81 -4.84 10.09
C VAL A 51 2.97 -3.79 10.77
N SER A 52 3.33 -2.53 10.58
CA SER A 52 2.55 -1.38 11.01
C SER A 52 2.40 -0.41 9.86
N GLY A 53 1.20 0.11 9.69
CA GLY A 53 0.91 1.06 8.63
C GLY A 53 -0.20 2.03 9.04
N GLU A 54 -0.43 2.98 8.15
CA GLU A 54 -1.47 3.99 8.28
C GLU A 54 -2.17 4.14 6.92
N PHE A 55 -3.49 4.11 6.94
CA PHE A 55 -4.32 4.33 5.75
C PHE A 55 -5.42 5.34 6.10
N GLY A 56 -5.34 6.53 5.52
CA GLY A 56 -6.13 7.65 5.96
C GLY A 56 -5.85 7.96 7.44
N ASP A 57 -6.89 8.03 8.25
CA ASP A 57 -6.78 8.27 9.71
C ASP A 57 -6.68 6.97 10.54
N GLN A 58 -6.65 5.81 9.88
CA GLN A 58 -6.63 4.51 10.55
C GLN A 58 -5.22 3.93 10.61
N LYS A 59 -4.81 3.53 11.82
CA LYS A 59 -3.56 2.81 12.05
C LYS A 59 -3.85 1.32 12.20
N TYR A 60 -3.03 0.51 11.61
CA TYR A 60 -3.11 -0.94 11.73
C TYR A 60 -1.75 -1.53 12.10
N THR A 61 -1.80 -2.64 12.83
CA THR A 61 -0.62 -3.41 13.19
C THR A 61 -1.00 -4.88 13.26
N PHE A 62 -0.21 -5.73 12.62
CA PHE A 62 -0.40 -7.17 12.64
C PHE A 62 0.95 -7.89 12.52
N HIS A 63 1.01 -9.14 12.98
CA HIS A 63 2.12 -10.03 12.69
C HIS A 63 1.90 -10.69 11.33
N ALA A 64 2.88 -10.61 10.45
CA ALA A 64 2.86 -11.26 9.16
C ALA A 64 3.79 -12.48 9.18
N GLU A 65 3.22 -13.65 8.87
CA GLU A 65 3.97 -14.85 8.54
C GLU A 65 4.01 -14.98 7.02
N VAL A 66 5.20 -14.97 6.46
CA VAL A 66 5.40 -14.95 5.00
C VAL A 66 6.23 -16.17 4.58
N GLU A 67 5.73 -16.86 3.58
CA GLU A 67 6.43 -17.94 2.91
C GLU A 67 6.45 -17.69 1.41
N VAL A 68 7.62 -17.75 0.79
CA VAL A 68 7.80 -17.65 -0.65
C VAL A 68 8.54 -18.87 -1.14
N THR A 69 7.95 -19.58 -2.10
CA THR A 69 8.58 -20.64 -2.89
C THR A 69 8.51 -20.22 -4.37
N PRO A 70 9.20 -20.91 -5.29
CA PRO A 70 9.05 -20.62 -6.71
C PRO A 70 7.61 -20.72 -7.22
N GLU A 71 6.77 -21.54 -6.60
CA GLU A 71 5.40 -21.80 -7.02
C GLU A 71 4.40 -20.82 -6.44
N ARG A 72 4.66 -20.31 -5.22
CA ARG A 72 3.71 -19.46 -4.50
C ARG A 72 4.36 -18.52 -3.50
N MET A 73 3.68 -17.43 -3.22
CA MET A 73 3.87 -16.56 -2.07
C MET A 73 2.62 -16.63 -1.21
N ALA A 74 2.79 -16.89 0.08
CA ALA A 74 1.70 -16.90 1.06
C ALA A 74 2.00 -15.90 2.18
N VAL A 75 1.00 -15.13 2.59
CA VAL A 75 1.07 -14.21 3.73
C VAL A 75 -0.12 -14.49 4.65
N VAL A 76 0.14 -14.75 5.91
CA VAL A 76 -0.87 -14.87 6.95
C VAL A 76 -0.72 -13.69 7.89
N GLY A 77 -1.74 -12.85 7.98
CA GLY A 77 -1.81 -11.76 8.96
C GLY A 77 -2.44 -12.26 10.24
N LEU A 78 -1.76 -12.05 11.36
CA LEU A 78 -2.21 -12.44 12.69
C LEU A 78 -2.38 -11.22 13.58
N SER A 79 -3.40 -11.24 14.43
CA SER A 79 -3.56 -10.25 15.50
C SER A 79 -2.44 -10.37 16.54
N SER A 80 -2.35 -9.40 17.45
CA SER A 80 -1.41 -9.46 18.60
C SER A 80 -1.60 -10.68 19.51
N MET A 81 -2.77 -11.33 19.43
CA MET A 81 -3.08 -12.56 20.15
C MET A 81 -2.85 -13.83 19.31
N GLY A 82 -2.29 -13.71 18.11
CA GLY A 82 -2.05 -14.84 17.21
C GLY A 82 -3.31 -15.36 16.49
N VAL A 83 -4.41 -14.61 16.49
CA VAL A 83 -5.63 -14.99 15.76
C VAL A 83 -5.46 -14.58 14.29
N PRO A 84 -5.68 -15.49 13.33
CA PRO A 84 -5.64 -15.13 11.91
C PRO A 84 -6.68 -14.07 11.56
N LEU A 85 -6.22 -13.02 10.87
CA LEU A 85 -7.03 -11.91 10.37
C LEU A 85 -7.32 -12.08 8.88
N PHE A 86 -6.32 -12.51 8.13
CA PHE A 86 -6.43 -12.73 6.70
C PHE A 86 -5.37 -13.71 6.20
N THR A 87 -5.61 -14.26 5.03
CA THR A 87 -4.61 -14.96 4.23
C THR A 87 -4.55 -14.37 2.83
N LEU A 88 -3.34 -14.25 2.28
CA LEU A 88 -3.07 -13.89 0.91
C LEU A 88 -2.25 -15.00 0.28
N GLU A 89 -2.66 -15.46 -0.88
CA GLU A 89 -1.88 -16.40 -1.67
C GLU A 89 -1.74 -15.86 -3.08
N GLN A 90 -0.52 -15.86 -3.57
CA GLN A 90 -0.20 -15.51 -4.95
C GLN A 90 0.54 -16.68 -5.60
N ASP A 91 0.08 -17.10 -6.75
CA ASP A 91 0.83 -17.97 -7.67
C ASP A 91 1.15 -17.22 -8.98
N SER A 92 1.54 -17.94 -10.02
CA SER A 92 1.84 -17.36 -11.34
C SER A 92 0.61 -16.88 -12.13
N ARG A 93 -0.61 -17.13 -11.65
CA ARG A 93 -1.87 -16.91 -12.37
C ARG A 93 -2.80 -15.96 -11.64
N GLU A 94 -2.90 -16.09 -10.33
CA GLU A 94 -3.91 -15.39 -9.54
C GLU A 94 -3.41 -14.97 -8.17
N VAL A 95 -4.13 -14.03 -7.57
CA VAL A 95 -4.02 -13.65 -6.16
C VAL A 95 -5.34 -13.95 -5.48
N LYS A 96 -5.29 -14.82 -4.46
CA LYS A 96 -6.41 -15.12 -3.57
C LYS A 96 -6.29 -14.31 -2.30
N VAL A 97 -7.42 -13.77 -1.84
CA VAL A 97 -7.53 -12.99 -0.61
C VAL A 97 -8.68 -13.59 0.20
N GLU A 98 -8.38 -14.01 1.42
CA GLU A 98 -9.39 -14.47 2.38
C GLU A 98 -9.31 -13.60 3.63
N ALA A 99 -10.38 -12.86 3.93
CA ALA A 99 -10.55 -12.17 5.20
C ALA A 99 -11.18 -13.13 6.22
N LEU A 100 -10.50 -13.31 7.33
CA LEU A 100 -10.93 -14.20 8.41
C LEU A 100 -11.52 -13.33 9.54
N GLY A 101 -12.70 -13.69 10.02
CA GLY A 101 -13.35 -12.95 11.10
C GLY A 101 -14.24 -11.77 10.68
N GLY A 102 -14.47 -11.57 9.38
CA GLY A 102 -15.40 -10.54 8.87
C GLY A 102 -14.85 -9.11 8.95
N GLU A 103 -13.56 -8.93 9.20
CA GLU A 103 -12.94 -7.61 9.17
C GLU A 103 -12.87 -7.05 7.75
N ILE A 104 -13.34 -5.82 7.60
CA ILE A 104 -13.20 -5.07 6.35
C ILE A 104 -11.89 -4.28 6.47
N PHE A 105 -10.92 -4.60 5.61
CA PHE A 105 -9.71 -3.78 5.54
C PHE A 105 -10.03 -2.41 4.97
N PRO A 106 -9.44 -1.33 5.52
CA PRO A 106 -9.60 0.01 4.97
C PRO A 106 -8.87 0.19 3.63
N PHE A 107 -8.07 -0.80 3.21
CA PHE A 107 -7.26 -0.80 1.99
C PHE A 107 -7.39 -2.14 1.26
N ASN A 108 -6.93 -2.20 0.01
CA ASN A 108 -6.86 -3.45 -0.74
C ASN A 108 -5.72 -4.33 -0.20
N PRO A 109 -5.99 -5.52 0.38
CA PRO A 109 -4.94 -6.36 0.98
C PRO A 109 -3.84 -6.80 -0.01
N ARG A 110 -4.07 -6.70 -1.33
CA ARG A 110 -3.04 -7.00 -2.34
C ARG A 110 -1.83 -6.08 -2.27
N HIS A 111 -1.98 -4.87 -1.69
CA HIS A 111 -0.85 -3.97 -1.44
C HIS A 111 0.18 -4.60 -0.51
N ILE A 112 -0.24 -5.43 0.43
CA ILE A 112 0.67 -6.17 1.31
C ILE A 112 1.64 -7.04 0.49
N LEU A 113 1.16 -7.71 -0.57
CA LEU A 113 2.05 -8.47 -1.46
C LEU A 113 3.04 -7.58 -2.20
N SER A 114 2.57 -6.42 -2.68
CA SER A 114 3.42 -5.42 -3.33
C SER A 114 4.50 -4.91 -2.38
N ASP A 115 4.15 -4.55 -1.15
CA ASP A 115 5.08 -4.06 -0.13
C ASP A 115 6.17 -5.08 0.19
N PHE A 116 5.80 -6.36 0.34
CA PHE A 116 6.77 -7.44 0.52
C PHE A 116 7.68 -7.60 -0.70
N GLN A 117 7.13 -7.54 -1.92
CA GLN A 117 7.94 -7.64 -3.12
C GLN A 117 8.89 -6.45 -3.25
N ILE A 118 8.43 -5.23 -2.99
CA ILE A 118 9.28 -4.03 -2.96
C ILE A 118 10.44 -4.21 -1.97
N ALA A 119 10.17 -4.78 -0.80
CA ALA A 119 11.19 -4.96 0.23
C ALA A 119 12.22 -6.05 -0.10
N TYR A 120 11.79 -7.17 -0.65
CA TYR A 120 12.61 -8.39 -0.70
C TYR A 120 13.06 -8.82 -2.09
N TRP A 121 12.37 -8.43 -3.17
CA TRP A 121 12.77 -8.82 -4.53
C TRP A 121 14.04 -8.11 -5.00
N PRO A 122 14.81 -8.74 -5.92
CA PRO A 122 15.96 -8.08 -6.51
C PRO A 122 15.57 -6.78 -7.21
N GLU A 123 16.34 -5.71 -6.98
CA GLU A 123 16.04 -4.37 -7.54
C GLU A 123 15.93 -4.39 -9.08
N ALA A 124 16.81 -5.14 -9.75
CA ALA A 124 16.77 -5.25 -11.21
C ALA A 124 15.45 -5.81 -11.72
N THR A 125 14.90 -6.83 -11.03
CA THR A 125 13.62 -7.47 -11.37
C THR A 125 12.44 -6.52 -11.13
N LEU A 126 12.47 -5.79 -10.01
CA LEU A 126 11.46 -4.77 -9.70
C LEU A 126 11.50 -3.64 -10.74
N ARG A 127 12.69 -3.13 -11.05
CA ARG A 127 12.87 -2.03 -12.00
C ARG A 127 12.31 -2.38 -13.39
N GLU A 128 12.62 -3.56 -13.90
CA GLU A 128 12.10 -4.03 -15.18
C GLU A 128 10.56 -4.05 -15.19
N LYS A 129 9.95 -4.64 -14.16
CA LYS A 129 8.50 -4.76 -14.08
C LYS A 129 7.82 -3.41 -13.88
N PHE A 130 8.33 -2.58 -12.97
CA PHE A 130 7.72 -1.29 -12.62
C PHE A 130 7.73 -0.30 -13.78
N GLN A 131 8.76 -0.33 -14.61
CA GLN A 131 8.79 0.46 -15.86
C GLN A 131 7.62 0.14 -16.79
N THR A 132 7.11 -1.09 -16.79
CA THR A 132 5.98 -1.47 -17.65
C THR A 132 4.66 -0.82 -17.23
N VAL A 133 4.56 -0.33 -15.99
CA VAL A 133 3.39 0.35 -15.43
C VAL A 133 3.65 1.84 -15.13
N GLY A 134 4.73 2.40 -15.68
CA GLY A 134 5.05 3.82 -15.53
C GLY A 134 5.66 4.21 -14.17
N LEU A 135 6.13 3.22 -13.41
CA LEU A 135 6.78 3.44 -12.11
C LEU A 135 8.29 3.24 -12.21
N ALA A 136 9.02 3.85 -11.29
CA ALA A 136 10.47 3.67 -11.15
C ALA A 136 10.83 3.21 -9.73
N VAL A 137 11.93 2.47 -9.62
CA VAL A 137 12.48 1.99 -8.34
C VAL A 137 13.88 2.56 -8.20
N ARG A 138 14.21 3.09 -7.04
CA ARG A 138 15.57 3.47 -6.66
C ARG A 138 15.84 3.15 -5.19
N ASP A 139 17.11 2.99 -4.87
CA ASP A 139 17.54 2.96 -3.47
C ASP A 139 17.29 4.32 -2.82
N ALA A 140 16.69 4.30 -1.65
CA ALA A 140 16.48 5.50 -0.87
C ALA A 140 17.81 5.99 -0.27
N PRO A 141 17.89 7.29 0.12
CA PRO A 141 19.05 7.81 0.85
C PRO A 141 19.31 7.08 2.18
N ILE A 142 18.28 6.47 2.76
CA ILE A 142 18.37 5.66 3.97
C ILE A 142 18.80 4.25 3.57
N GLN A 143 19.90 3.76 4.13
CA GLN A 143 20.42 2.43 3.84
C GLN A 143 19.38 1.34 4.10
N GLY A 144 19.16 0.47 3.11
CA GLY A 144 18.23 -0.65 3.18
C GLY A 144 16.77 -0.29 2.91
N ALA A 145 16.49 0.97 2.51
CA ALA A 145 15.16 1.39 2.07
C ALA A 145 15.12 1.57 0.55
N ARG A 146 13.94 1.46 -0.03
CA ARG A 146 13.67 1.69 -1.45
C ARG A 146 12.58 2.72 -1.63
N GLU A 147 12.69 3.50 -2.68
CA GLU A 147 11.66 4.46 -3.08
C GLU A 147 11.04 4.02 -4.39
N ILE A 148 9.72 4.08 -4.43
CA ILE A 148 8.93 3.93 -5.64
C ILE A 148 8.48 5.32 -6.08
N LEU A 149 8.69 5.63 -7.35
CA LEU A 149 8.42 6.94 -7.89
C LEU A 149 7.45 6.84 -9.08
N THR A 150 6.65 7.88 -9.25
CA THR A 150 5.89 8.11 -10.49
C THR A 150 6.83 8.50 -11.64
N ALA A 151 6.30 8.55 -12.86
CA ALA A 151 7.01 9.07 -14.03
C ALA A 151 7.48 10.52 -13.84
N ASP A 152 6.76 11.32 -13.05
CA ASP A 152 7.09 12.72 -12.75
C ASP A 152 8.11 12.84 -11.60
N GLY A 153 8.53 11.73 -11.00
CA GLY A 153 9.53 11.68 -9.94
C GLY A 153 8.98 11.92 -8.53
N GLU A 154 7.67 11.90 -8.35
CA GLU A 154 7.04 11.92 -7.03
C GLU A 154 7.27 10.59 -6.31
N VAL A 155 7.60 10.65 -5.02
CA VAL A 155 7.83 9.46 -4.20
C VAL A 155 6.51 8.96 -3.64
N LEU A 156 6.13 7.74 -4.03
CA LEU A 156 4.90 7.07 -3.61
C LEU A 156 5.07 6.23 -2.35
N VAL A 157 6.18 5.48 -2.28
CA VAL A 157 6.49 4.51 -1.22
C VAL A 157 7.94 4.68 -0.80
N LYS A 158 8.19 4.60 0.50
CA LYS A 158 9.53 4.58 1.11
C LYS A 158 9.70 3.39 2.03
#